data_da085bff85bedfd490b8f345dd8e1094
#
_entry.id   da085bff85bedfd490b8f345dd8e1094
#
_cell.length_a   1.000
_cell.length_b   1.000
_cell.length_c   1.000
_cell.angle_alpha   90.00
_cell.angle_beta   90.00
_cell.angle_gamma   90.00
#
_symmetry.space_group_name_H-M   'P 1'
#
loop_
_entity.id
_entity.type
_entity.pdbx_description
1 polymer ?
#
loop_
_entity_poly.entity_id
_entity_poly.type
_entity_poly.pdbx_seq_one_letter_code
_entity_poly.pdbx_strand_id
1 'polypeptide(L)'
;MAPNPPSADRPLLRALIVEDSEFDALILVNHLRQGGWRVESKRVASAEAFERELQTGRWDLVLCDHFMPGFSAPQALVLYKQSGQDMPFIIVSGGIEEGVAIEAMKSGAHDFMTKGSPGRLVPAIQRELR
;
A
#
# COMPACT_ATOMS: atom_id res chain seq x y z
N MET A 1 16.17 24.58 8.27
CA MET A 1 15.05 23.64 8.02
C MET A 1 14.28 23.41 9.32
N ALA A 2 12.99 23.55 9.26
CA ALA A 2 12.17 23.31 10.44
C ALA A 2 12.20 21.83 10.82
N PRO A 3 12.23 21.48 12.11
CA PRO A 3 12.13 20.10 12.52
C PRO A 3 10.75 19.53 12.15
N ASN A 4 10.68 18.22 11.98
CA ASN A 4 9.39 17.55 11.79
C ASN A 4 8.51 17.78 13.02
N PRO A 5 7.18 17.93 12.84
CA PRO A 5 6.29 18.07 13.97
C PRO A 5 6.34 16.84 14.87
N PRO A 6 6.00 16.96 16.16
CA PRO A 6 5.84 15.80 17.04
C PRO A 6 4.87 14.79 16.43
N SER A 7 5.03 13.50 16.76
CA SER A 7 4.19 12.43 16.20
C SER A 7 2.69 12.71 16.38
N ALA A 8 2.29 13.30 17.51
CA ALA A 8 0.91 13.63 17.78
C ALA A 8 0.32 14.68 16.83
N ASP A 9 1.19 15.54 16.24
CA ASP A 9 0.76 16.62 15.35
C ASP A 9 0.87 16.24 13.87
N ARG A 10 1.37 15.04 13.57
CA ARG A 10 1.46 14.57 12.19
C ARG A 10 0.09 14.05 11.72
N PRO A 11 -0.24 14.23 10.44
CA PRO A 11 -1.48 13.67 9.93
C PRO A 11 -1.45 12.14 10.04
N LEU A 12 -2.58 11.59 10.43
CA LEU A 12 -2.75 10.14 10.54
C LEU A 12 -2.91 9.54 9.15
N LEU A 13 -2.20 8.45 8.90
CA LEU A 13 -2.35 7.64 7.69
C LEU A 13 -2.60 6.20 8.13
N ARG A 14 -3.75 5.67 7.75
CA ARG A 14 -4.12 4.29 8.04
C ARG A 14 -3.85 3.44 6.80
N ALA A 15 -2.80 2.62 6.87
CA ALA A 15 -2.32 1.84 5.74
C ALA A 15 -2.59 0.35 5.94
N LEU A 16 -3.32 -0.24 5.00
CA LEU A 16 -3.51 -1.69 4.94
C LEU A 16 -2.42 -2.25 4.02
N ILE A 17 -1.56 -3.10 4.58
CA ILE A 17 -0.39 -3.62 3.88
C ILE A 17 -0.58 -5.10 3.59
N VAL A 18 -0.69 -5.42 2.30
CA VAL A 18 -0.82 -6.80 1.82
C VAL A 18 0.58 -7.30 1.49
N GLU A 19 1.20 -8.00 2.44
CA GLU A 19 2.60 -8.41 2.38
C GLU A 19 2.82 -9.60 3.30
N ASP A 20 3.42 -10.67 2.81
CA ASP A 20 3.70 -11.85 3.62
C ASP A 20 4.95 -11.72 4.50
N SER A 21 5.84 -10.79 4.18
CA SER A 21 7.05 -10.52 4.95
C SER A 21 6.84 -9.38 5.94
N GLU A 22 6.95 -9.68 7.24
CA GLU A 22 6.89 -8.64 8.28
C GLU A 22 7.99 -7.60 8.10
N PHE A 23 9.19 -8.05 7.71
CA PHE A 23 10.33 -7.16 7.52
C PHE A 23 10.06 -6.16 6.39
N ASP A 24 9.54 -6.64 5.26
CA ASP A 24 9.22 -5.76 4.12
C ASP A 24 8.10 -4.78 4.48
N ALA A 25 7.10 -5.23 5.23
CA ALA A 25 6.04 -4.34 5.71
C ALA A 25 6.58 -3.24 6.62
N LEU A 26 7.52 -3.58 7.51
CA LEU A 26 8.16 -2.59 8.38
C LEU A 26 8.93 -1.54 7.59
N ILE A 27 9.61 -1.95 6.53
CA ILE A 27 10.32 -1.01 5.66
C ILE A 27 9.34 -0.01 5.05
N LEU A 28 8.20 -0.50 4.55
CA LEU A 28 7.17 0.38 3.99
C LEU A 28 6.63 1.35 5.03
N VAL A 29 6.33 0.88 6.23
CA VAL A 29 5.84 1.75 7.32
C VAL A 29 6.87 2.82 7.66
N ASN A 30 8.15 2.45 7.72
CA ASN A 30 9.20 3.43 8.00
C ASN A 30 9.29 4.51 6.93
N HIS A 31 9.15 4.17 5.66
CA HIS A 31 9.11 5.16 4.58
C HIS A 31 7.94 6.13 4.75
N LEU A 32 6.78 5.62 5.12
CA LEU A 32 5.60 6.46 5.37
C LEU A 32 5.86 7.42 6.53
N ARG A 33 6.44 6.93 7.62
CA ARG A 33 6.78 7.78 8.77
C ARG A 33 7.78 8.86 8.40
N GLN A 34 8.80 8.51 7.63
CA GLN A 34 9.79 9.47 7.14
C GLN A 34 9.16 10.53 6.23
N GLY A 35 8.07 10.19 5.56
CA GLY A 35 7.30 11.11 4.74
C GLY A 35 6.44 12.09 5.52
N GLY A 36 6.40 11.98 6.85
CA GLY A 36 5.71 12.93 7.70
C GLY A 36 4.37 12.47 8.26
N TRP A 37 3.98 11.23 8.04
CA TRP A 37 2.72 10.71 8.59
C TRP A 37 2.90 10.02 9.93
N ARG A 38 1.85 10.09 10.75
CA ARG A 38 1.66 9.16 11.86
C ARG A 38 0.93 7.95 11.28
N VAL A 39 1.55 6.78 11.36
CA VAL A 39 1.07 5.60 10.64
C VAL A 39 0.40 4.61 11.59
N GLU A 40 -0.82 4.24 11.28
CA GLU A 40 -1.48 3.05 11.82
C GLU A 40 -1.57 2.05 10.68
N SER A 41 -1.01 0.86 10.87
CA SER A 41 -0.95 -0.13 9.80
C SER A 41 -1.41 -1.48 10.28
N LYS A 42 -1.90 -2.27 9.33
CA LYS A 42 -2.16 -3.69 9.55
C LYS A 42 -1.61 -4.46 8.36
N ARG A 43 -0.88 -5.54 8.65
CA ARG A 43 -0.38 -6.44 7.63
C ARG A 43 -1.32 -7.63 7.48
N VAL A 44 -1.69 -7.93 6.24
CA VAL A 44 -2.46 -9.12 5.88
C VAL A 44 -1.74 -9.86 4.76
N ALA A 45 -1.90 -11.18 4.70
CA ALA A 45 -1.22 -12.00 3.71
C ALA A 45 -2.13 -13.05 3.08
N SER A 46 -3.43 -12.95 3.29
CA SER A 46 -4.40 -13.88 2.70
C SER A 46 -5.61 -13.13 2.17
N ALA A 47 -6.32 -13.76 1.24
CA ALA A 47 -7.55 -13.20 0.67
C ALA A 47 -8.59 -12.94 1.76
N GLU A 48 -8.76 -13.89 2.69
CA GLU A 48 -9.74 -13.78 3.76
C GLU A 48 -9.44 -12.62 4.70
N ALA A 49 -8.17 -12.46 5.10
CA ALA A 49 -7.77 -11.38 5.98
C ALA A 49 -7.92 -10.02 5.28
N PHE A 50 -7.53 -9.93 4.01
CA PHE A 50 -7.67 -8.71 3.24
C PHE A 50 -9.15 -8.30 3.09
N GLU A 51 -9.99 -9.24 2.70
CA GLU A 51 -11.42 -8.98 2.55
C GLU A 51 -12.05 -8.52 3.86
N ARG A 52 -11.69 -9.16 4.98
CA ARG A 52 -12.19 -8.78 6.29
C ARG A 52 -11.81 -7.34 6.63
N GLU A 53 -10.57 -6.96 6.40
CA GLU A 53 -10.12 -5.60 6.69
C GLU A 53 -10.78 -4.57 5.79
N LEU A 54 -11.03 -4.91 4.53
CA LEU A 54 -11.77 -4.01 3.63
C LEU A 54 -13.20 -3.77 4.13
N GLN A 55 -13.81 -4.77 4.74
CA GLN A 55 -15.20 -4.67 5.22
C GLN A 55 -15.31 -3.97 6.57
N THR A 56 -14.35 -4.20 7.47
CA THR A 56 -14.46 -3.78 8.87
C THR A 56 -13.56 -2.62 9.24
N GLY A 57 -12.48 -2.43 8.51
CA GLY A 57 -11.52 -1.36 8.78
C GLY A 57 -11.81 -0.09 8.00
N ARG A 58 -11.17 0.99 8.41
CA ARG A 58 -11.16 2.25 7.67
C ARG A 58 -9.73 2.55 7.28
N TRP A 59 -9.46 2.50 6.00
CA TRP A 59 -8.11 2.62 5.46
C TRP A 59 -8.00 3.80 4.52
N ASP A 60 -6.87 4.48 4.58
CA ASP A 60 -6.57 5.60 3.68
C ASP A 60 -5.77 5.14 2.48
N LEU A 61 -5.17 3.96 2.55
CA LEU A 61 -4.21 3.48 1.56
C LEU A 61 -4.11 1.97 1.63
N VAL A 62 -3.99 1.32 0.46
CA VAL A 62 -3.57 -0.08 0.37
C VAL A 62 -2.21 -0.13 -0.32
N LEU A 63 -1.24 -0.78 0.32
CA LEU A 63 0.04 -1.14 -0.29
C LEU A 63 0.04 -2.66 -0.44
N CYS A 64 0.28 -3.16 -1.65
CA CYS A 64 0.17 -4.57 -1.95
C CYS A 64 1.42 -5.09 -2.65
N ASP A 65 2.03 -6.15 -2.08
CA ASP A 65 3.09 -6.88 -2.78
C ASP A 65 2.49 -7.64 -3.95
N HIS A 66 3.22 -7.68 -5.07
CA HIS A 66 2.73 -8.36 -6.26
C HIS A 66 2.84 -9.88 -6.14
N PHE A 67 3.94 -10.37 -5.57
CA PHE A 67 4.22 -11.82 -5.49
C PHE A 67 4.17 -12.31 -4.05
N MET A 68 3.08 -13.01 -3.72
CA MET A 68 2.95 -13.70 -2.44
C MET A 68 2.46 -15.12 -2.69
N PRO A 69 2.91 -16.10 -1.92
CA PRO A 69 2.37 -17.46 -2.04
C PRO A 69 0.86 -17.47 -1.77
N GLY A 70 0.10 -17.99 -2.71
CA GLY A 70 -1.34 -18.18 -2.55
C GLY A 70 -2.22 -16.95 -2.65
N PHE A 71 -1.65 -15.74 -2.77
CA PHE A 71 -2.44 -14.53 -2.89
C PHE A 71 -1.66 -13.45 -3.62
N SER A 72 -2.10 -13.11 -4.83
CA SER A 72 -1.40 -12.18 -5.70
C SER A 72 -2.08 -10.80 -5.73
N ALA A 73 -1.36 -9.79 -6.24
CA ALA A 73 -1.92 -8.46 -6.41
C ALA A 73 -3.14 -8.43 -7.35
N PRO A 74 -3.18 -9.16 -8.49
CA PRO A 74 -4.41 -9.21 -9.28
C PRO A 74 -5.61 -9.72 -8.51
N GLN A 75 -5.44 -10.75 -7.68
CA GLN A 75 -6.51 -11.25 -6.81
C GLN A 75 -6.95 -10.20 -5.80
N ALA A 76 -5.99 -9.51 -5.18
CA ALA A 76 -6.29 -8.43 -4.24
C ALA A 76 -7.06 -7.29 -4.91
N LEU A 77 -6.69 -6.94 -6.15
CA LEU A 77 -7.40 -5.90 -6.90
C LEU A 77 -8.86 -6.27 -7.16
N VAL A 78 -9.14 -7.53 -7.47
CA VAL A 78 -10.54 -7.99 -7.65
C VAL A 78 -11.33 -7.78 -6.36
N LEU A 79 -10.78 -8.20 -5.22
CA LEU A 79 -11.44 -8.03 -3.92
C LEU A 79 -11.62 -6.55 -3.57
N TYR A 80 -10.61 -5.73 -3.84
CA TYR A 80 -10.67 -4.29 -3.62
C TYR A 80 -11.81 -3.65 -4.43
N LYS A 81 -11.93 -3.98 -5.71
CA LYS A 81 -13.00 -3.46 -6.56
C LYS A 81 -14.37 -3.92 -6.09
N GLN A 82 -14.50 -5.18 -5.71
CA GLN A 82 -15.76 -5.73 -5.21
C GLN A 82 -16.21 -5.06 -3.91
N SER A 83 -15.26 -4.57 -3.12
CA SER A 83 -15.55 -3.91 -1.85
C SER A 83 -16.23 -2.55 -2.01
N GLY A 84 -16.11 -1.93 -3.19
CA GLY A 84 -16.62 -0.58 -3.42
C GLY A 84 -15.79 0.53 -2.76
N GLN A 85 -14.67 0.20 -2.16
CA GLN A 85 -13.77 1.18 -1.56
C GLN A 85 -12.99 1.92 -2.64
N ASP A 86 -12.59 3.15 -2.37
CA ASP A 86 -11.93 4.00 -3.36
C ASP A 86 -10.58 4.57 -2.92
N MET A 87 -10.05 4.13 -1.75
CA MET A 87 -8.73 4.57 -1.35
C MET A 87 -7.66 4.12 -2.35
N PRO A 88 -6.53 4.83 -2.43
CA PRO A 88 -5.45 4.45 -3.35
C PRO A 88 -4.96 3.03 -3.12
N PHE A 89 -4.74 2.29 -4.20
CA PHE A 89 -4.20 0.93 -4.22
C PHE A 89 -2.89 0.97 -4.99
N ILE A 90 -1.78 0.84 -4.29
CA ILE A 90 -0.44 0.93 -4.86
C ILE A 90 0.25 -0.43 -4.73
N ILE A 91 0.75 -0.95 -5.84
CA ILE A 91 1.49 -2.21 -5.85
C ILE A 91 2.97 -1.90 -5.67
N VAL A 92 3.61 -2.57 -4.71
CA VAL A 92 5.03 -2.44 -4.43
C VAL A 92 5.66 -3.82 -4.56
N SER A 93 6.52 -4.02 -5.56
CA SER A 93 7.06 -5.33 -5.88
C SER A 93 8.59 -5.35 -5.83
N GLY A 94 9.16 -6.53 -5.58
CA GLY A 94 10.61 -6.73 -5.61
C GLY A 94 11.21 -6.56 -6.99
N GLY A 95 10.42 -6.75 -8.05
CA GLY A 95 10.85 -6.53 -9.41
C GLY A 95 9.68 -6.11 -10.28
N ILE A 96 9.96 -5.40 -11.37
CA ILE A 96 8.91 -5.00 -12.31
C ILE A 96 9.18 -5.62 -13.67
N GLU A 97 8.19 -6.37 -14.16
CA GLU A 97 8.07 -6.64 -15.57
C GLU A 97 7.09 -5.64 -16.15
N GLU A 98 7.47 -4.98 -17.24
CA GLU A 98 6.68 -3.90 -17.82
C GLU A 98 5.25 -4.33 -18.14
N GLY A 99 5.08 -5.52 -18.73
CA GLY A 99 3.75 -6.04 -19.05
C GLY A 99 2.87 -6.24 -17.83
N VAL A 100 3.44 -6.68 -16.72
CA VAL A 100 2.73 -6.88 -15.47
C VAL A 100 2.28 -5.53 -14.89
N ALA A 101 3.15 -4.53 -14.92
CA ALA A 101 2.81 -3.19 -14.45
C ALA A 101 1.67 -2.59 -15.26
N ILE A 102 1.73 -2.72 -16.59
CA ILE A 102 0.67 -2.23 -17.49
C ILE A 102 -0.66 -2.89 -17.16
N GLU A 103 -0.68 -4.21 -17.01
CA GLU A 103 -1.92 -4.94 -16.67
C GLU A 103 -2.48 -4.51 -15.32
N ALA A 104 -1.62 -4.30 -14.32
CA ALA A 104 -2.05 -3.84 -13.00
C ALA A 104 -2.73 -2.48 -13.08
N MET A 105 -2.14 -1.54 -13.83
CA MET A 105 -2.73 -0.20 -13.99
C MET A 105 -4.05 -0.27 -14.75
N LYS A 106 -4.15 -1.09 -15.79
CA LYS A 106 -5.41 -1.30 -16.51
C LYS A 106 -6.47 -1.94 -15.63
N SER A 107 -6.06 -2.78 -14.68
CA SER A 107 -6.97 -3.45 -13.75
C SER A 107 -7.40 -2.56 -12.60
N GLY A 108 -6.89 -1.35 -12.50
CA GLY A 108 -7.37 -0.36 -11.54
C GLY A 108 -6.42 -0.02 -10.41
N ALA A 109 -5.17 -0.50 -10.42
CA ALA A 109 -4.16 -0.03 -9.47
C ALA A 109 -3.85 1.45 -9.76
N HIS A 110 -3.63 2.22 -8.71
CA HIS A 110 -3.34 3.65 -8.83
C HIS A 110 -1.88 3.90 -9.17
N ASP A 111 -0.98 3.00 -8.75
CA ASP A 111 0.42 3.05 -9.13
C ASP A 111 1.06 1.67 -8.95
N PHE A 112 2.24 1.50 -9.55
CA PHE A 112 3.03 0.27 -9.46
C PHE A 112 4.50 0.69 -9.35
N MET A 113 5.20 0.23 -8.31
CA MET A 113 6.60 0.60 -8.12
C MET A 113 7.41 -0.52 -7.53
N THR A 114 8.75 -0.42 -7.61
CA THR A 114 9.64 -1.43 -7.06
C THR A 114 10.01 -1.13 -5.62
N LYS A 115 10.23 -2.18 -4.85
CA LYS A 115 10.80 -2.07 -3.49
C LYS A 115 12.21 -1.45 -3.52
N GLY A 116 12.92 -1.57 -4.65
CA GLY A 116 14.25 -1.00 -4.81
C GLY A 116 14.28 0.50 -5.06
N SER A 117 13.15 1.14 -5.27
CA SER A 117 13.04 2.58 -5.52
C SER A 117 12.07 3.24 -4.55
N PRO A 118 12.36 3.19 -3.24
CA PRO A 118 11.42 3.67 -2.23
C PRO A 118 11.20 5.19 -2.26
N GLY A 119 12.09 5.93 -2.89
CA GLY A 119 11.95 7.38 -3.02
C GLY A 119 10.74 7.85 -3.80
N ARG A 120 10.11 6.97 -4.60
CA ARG A 120 8.90 7.29 -5.34
C ARG A 120 7.63 7.10 -4.52
N LEU A 121 7.69 6.35 -3.42
CA LEU A 121 6.51 5.95 -2.68
C LEU A 121 5.77 7.15 -2.07
N VAL A 122 6.47 7.97 -1.32
CA VAL A 122 5.86 9.12 -0.64
C VAL A 122 5.24 10.12 -1.61
N PRO A 123 5.93 10.55 -2.68
CA PRO A 123 5.31 11.44 -3.68
C PRO A 123 4.08 10.83 -4.36
N ALA A 124 4.11 9.53 -4.64
CA ALA A 124 2.98 8.86 -5.26
C ALA A 124 1.76 8.88 -4.33
N ILE A 125 1.97 8.58 -3.04
CA ILE A 125 0.90 8.60 -2.05
C ILE A 125 0.34 10.01 -1.90
N GLN A 126 1.20 11.00 -1.79
CA GLN A 126 0.76 12.40 -1.68
C GLN A 126 -0.10 12.83 -2.85
N ARG A 127 0.26 12.41 -4.06
CA ARG A 127 -0.51 12.69 -5.26
C ARG A 127 -1.88 12.01 -5.21
N GLU A 128 -1.93 10.73 -4.82
CA GLU A 128 -3.17 9.96 -4.84
C GLU A 128 -4.13 10.35 -3.70
N LEU A 129 -3.63 10.88 -2.61
CA LEU A 129 -4.46 11.29 -1.47
C LEU A 129 -5.09 12.68 -1.62
N ARG A 130 -4.77 13.37 -2.67
CA ARG A 130 -5.35 14.71 -2.93
C ARG A 130 -6.84 14.65 -3.22
#